data_644ddb7f155756dfdc01bc3c1696f2d7
#
_entry.id   644ddb7f155756dfdc01bc3c1696f2d7
#
_cell.length_a   1.000
_cell.length_b   1.000
_cell.length_c   1.000
_cell.angle_alpha   90.00
_cell.angle_beta   90.00
_cell.angle_gamma   90.00
#
_symmetry.space_group_name_H-M   'P 1'
#
loop_
_entity.id
_entity.type
_entity.pdbx_description
1 polymer ?
#
loop_
_entity_poly.entity_id
_entity_poly.type
_entity_poly.pdbx_seq_one_letter_code
_entity_poly.pdbx_strand_id
1 'polypeptide(L)'
;LPEIIKLSVKYNQTMCSFIITLMLTSLSVARERELGTFEQLIVSPYTAFEILVGKTVPPLFIALILQSAMTLAAVFFFEIPFTGSFPLFIFSSFIALLSFVGVGLFISSVCANQQQAILGAFAFMMPAILLSGFVSPVEDMPVFLQYLTYANPIRFFIKIGNGLFLKDVGVTDIWPELVPLSVIAAVTLGFAAMTFKRNLE
;
A
#
# COMPACT_ATOMS: atom_id res chain seq x y z
N LEU A 1 28.51 6.19 -7.87
CA LEU A 1 28.09 6.27 -6.45
C LEU A 1 26.83 7.14 -6.27
N PRO A 2 26.73 8.36 -6.81
CA PRO A 2 25.53 9.19 -6.64
C PRO A 2 24.25 8.59 -7.24
N GLU A 3 24.34 7.91 -8.35
CA GLU A 3 23.18 7.26 -8.98
C GLU A 3 22.60 6.12 -8.14
N ILE A 4 23.45 5.31 -7.51
CA ILE A 4 23.02 4.22 -6.64
C ILE A 4 22.32 4.78 -5.40
N ILE A 5 22.84 5.87 -4.82
CA ILE A 5 22.23 6.53 -3.67
C ILE A 5 20.86 7.10 -4.03
N LYS A 6 20.73 7.77 -5.18
CA LYS A 6 19.45 8.31 -5.66
C LYS A 6 18.41 7.20 -5.87
N LEU A 7 18.83 6.10 -6.47
CA LEU A 7 17.97 4.93 -6.68
C LEU A 7 17.51 4.32 -5.33
N SER A 8 18.44 4.15 -4.40
CA SER A 8 18.13 3.61 -3.08
C SER A 8 17.17 4.48 -2.28
N VAL A 9 17.35 5.79 -2.29
CA VAL A 9 16.46 6.74 -1.59
C VAL A 9 15.04 6.66 -2.12
N LYS A 10 14.87 6.63 -3.44
CA LYS A 10 13.58 6.52 -4.12
C LYS A 10 12.81 5.25 -3.74
N TYR A 11 13.49 4.11 -3.74
CA TYR A 11 12.85 2.83 -3.41
C TYR A 11 12.55 2.71 -1.92
N ASN A 12 13.48 3.11 -1.06
CA ASN A 12 13.31 3.09 0.39
C ASN A 12 12.10 3.94 0.83
N GLN A 13 11.94 5.12 0.25
CA GLN A 13 10.79 5.99 0.48
C GLN A 13 9.46 5.28 0.21
N THR A 14 9.34 4.64 -0.94
CA THR A 14 8.15 3.90 -1.33
C THR A 14 7.86 2.74 -0.38
N MET A 15 8.89 1.96 -0.04
CA MET A 15 8.76 0.83 0.87
C MET A 15 8.35 1.26 2.28
N CYS A 16 8.95 2.32 2.82
CA CYS A 16 8.59 2.87 4.13
C CYS A 16 7.10 3.25 4.21
N SER A 17 6.58 3.94 3.19
CA SER A 17 5.18 4.36 3.16
C SER A 17 4.23 3.16 3.12
N PHE A 18 4.56 2.13 2.36
CA PHE A 18 3.76 0.90 2.31
C PHE A 18 3.79 0.12 3.63
N ILE A 19 4.98 -0.01 4.25
CA ILE A 19 5.13 -0.67 5.55
C ILE A 19 4.29 0.04 6.61
N ILE A 20 4.39 1.36 6.69
CA ILE A 20 3.64 2.17 7.65
C ILE A 20 2.13 2.01 7.42
N THR A 21 1.68 2.10 6.17
CA THR A 21 0.26 1.94 5.82
C THR A 21 -0.28 0.58 6.23
N LEU A 22 0.44 -0.48 5.86
CA LEU A 22 0.05 -1.85 6.19
C LEU A 22 0.01 -2.07 7.70
N MET A 23 1.01 -1.58 8.44
CA MET A 23 1.06 -1.71 9.91
C MET A 23 -0.07 -0.96 10.59
N LEU A 24 -0.31 0.31 10.23
CA LEU A 24 -1.39 1.10 10.82
C LEU A 24 -2.76 0.47 10.58
N THR A 25 -3.01 -0.04 9.38
CA THR A 25 -4.31 -0.64 9.03
C THR A 25 -4.49 -2.04 9.61
N SER A 26 -3.42 -2.86 9.65
CA SER A 26 -3.48 -4.20 10.22
C SER A 26 -3.74 -4.17 11.74
N LEU A 27 -3.31 -3.14 12.43
CA LEU A 27 -3.57 -2.97 13.86
C LEU A 27 -4.96 -2.37 14.16
N SER A 28 -5.64 -1.78 13.20
CA SER A 28 -6.84 -0.97 13.42
C SER A 28 -7.98 -1.75 14.09
N VAL A 29 -8.39 -2.90 13.55
CA VAL A 29 -9.49 -3.72 14.10
C VAL A 29 -8.97 -4.68 15.18
N ALA A 30 -7.77 -5.23 14.99
CA ALA A 30 -7.16 -6.16 15.94
C ALA A 30 -6.98 -5.55 17.33
N ARG A 31 -6.63 -4.25 17.39
CA ARG A 31 -6.53 -3.51 18.64
C ARG A 31 -7.87 -3.37 19.36
N GLU A 32 -8.95 -3.10 18.63
CA GLU A 32 -10.27 -2.98 19.24
C GLU A 32 -10.79 -4.31 19.77
N ARG A 33 -10.47 -5.42 19.08
CA ARG A 33 -10.78 -6.76 19.59
C ARG A 33 -10.03 -7.07 20.88
N GLU A 34 -8.74 -6.77 20.92
CA GLU A 34 -7.90 -7.00 22.09
C GLU A 34 -8.35 -6.18 23.31
N LEU A 35 -8.80 -4.93 23.07
CA LEU A 35 -9.31 -4.04 24.13
C LEU A 35 -10.77 -4.30 24.50
N GLY A 36 -11.48 -5.21 23.80
CA GLY A 36 -12.90 -5.48 24.04
C GLY A 36 -13.85 -4.37 23.58
N THR A 37 -13.33 -3.36 22.87
CA THR A 37 -14.16 -2.25 22.36
C THR A 37 -14.85 -2.59 21.04
N PHE A 38 -14.53 -3.72 20.42
CA PHE A 38 -15.13 -4.17 19.18
C PHE A 38 -16.64 -4.43 19.31
N GLU A 39 -17.09 -4.93 20.49
CA GLU A 39 -18.51 -5.13 20.76
C GLU A 39 -19.30 -3.81 20.78
N GLN A 40 -18.68 -2.72 21.21
CA GLN A 40 -19.30 -1.39 21.16
C GLN A 40 -19.54 -0.89 19.74
N LEU A 41 -18.67 -1.31 18.79
CA LEU A 41 -18.84 -1.03 17.36
C LEU A 41 -20.03 -1.79 16.76
N ILE A 42 -20.26 -3.02 17.20
CA ILE A 42 -21.39 -3.85 16.74
C ILE A 42 -22.73 -3.25 17.15
N VAL A 43 -22.82 -2.68 18.36
CA VAL A 43 -24.05 -2.07 18.90
C VAL A 43 -24.25 -0.62 18.40
N SER A 44 -23.26 -0.06 17.68
CA SER A 44 -23.34 1.32 17.21
C SER A 44 -24.32 1.44 16.03
N PRO A 45 -24.98 2.59 15.84
CA PRO A 45 -25.93 2.79 14.75
C PRO A 45 -25.27 2.95 13.37
N TYR A 46 -23.96 2.75 13.27
CA TYR A 46 -23.22 2.91 12.03
C TYR A 46 -23.25 1.65 11.16
N THR A 47 -23.31 1.84 9.86
CA THR A 47 -23.20 0.74 8.91
C THR A 47 -21.77 0.20 8.83
N ALA A 48 -21.60 -1.08 8.47
CA ALA A 48 -20.27 -1.68 8.27
C ALA A 48 -19.38 -0.88 7.29
N PHE A 49 -20.00 -0.25 6.29
CA PHE A 49 -19.30 0.59 5.31
C PHE A 49 -18.77 1.88 5.94
N GLU A 50 -19.57 2.57 6.75
CA GLU A 50 -19.15 3.80 7.43
C GLU A 50 -17.98 3.54 8.40
N ILE A 51 -18.03 2.44 9.14
CA ILE A 51 -16.95 2.03 10.02
C ILE A 51 -15.68 1.73 9.21
N LEU A 52 -15.82 1.02 8.09
CA LEU A 52 -14.69 0.69 7.23
C LEU A 52 -14.03 1.95 6.64
N VAL A 53 -14.84 2.89 6.16
CA VAL A 53 -14.35 4.19 5.65
C VAL A 53 -13.63 4.96 6.76
N GLY A 54 -14.21 5.03 7.97
CA GLY A 54 -13.59 5.67 9.12
C GLY A 54 -12.23 5.08 9.49
N LYS A 55 -12.05 3.76 9.29
CA LYS A 55 -10.76 3.06 9.53
C LYS A 55 -9.78 3.17 8.36
N THR A 56 -10.27 3.39 7.16
CA THR A 56 -9.45 3.52 5.94
C THR A 56 -8.85 4.92 5.82
N VAL A 57 -9.65 5.96 6.09
CA VAL A 57 -9.29 7.35 5.81
C VAL A 57 -8.07 7.84 6.60
N PRO A 58 -7.99 7.68 7.95
CA PRO A 58 -6.86 8.22 8.71
C PRO A 58 -5.50 7.61 8.32
N PRO A 59 -5.31 6.28 8.22
CA PRO A 59 -4.05 5.69 7.79
C PRO A 59 -3.64 6.12 6.38
N LEU A 60 -4.61 6.22 5.47
CA LEU A 60 -4.38 6.64 4.09
C LEU A 60 -3.87 8.07 4.01
N PHE A 61 -4.48 9.00 4.75
CA PHE A 61 -4.02 10.40 4.79
C PHE A 61 -2.63 10.53 5.40
N ILE A 62 -2.36 9.84 6.51
CA ILE A 62 -1.04 9.83 7.15
C ILE A 62 0.01 9.31 6.15
N ALA A 63 -0.29 8.20 5.47
CA ALA A 63 0.63 7.61 4.50
C ALA A 63 0.89 8.53 3.29
N LEU A 64 -0.16 9.21 2.78
CA LEU A 64 -0.02 10.18 1.69
C LEU A 64 0.84 11.38 2.09
N ILE A 65 0.64 11.91 3.30
CA ILE A 65 1.45 13.01 3.82
C ILE A 65 2.91 12.57 3.95
N LEU A 66 3.16 11.42 4.55
CA LEU A 66 4.51 10.87 4.69
C LEU A 66 5.18 10.61 3.33
N GLN A 67 4.44 10.02 2.39
CA GLN A 67 4.91 9.76 1.04
C GLN A 67 5.29 11.07 0.33
N SER A 68 4.43 12.09 0.42
CA SER A 68 4.66 13.40 -0.17
C SER A 68 5.85 14.11 0.46
N ALA A 69 5.94 14.10 1.80
CA ALA A 69 7.04 14.70 2.53
C ALA A 69 8.39 14.05 2.20
N MET A 70 8.43 12.72 2.13
CA MET A 70 9.63 11.98 1.74
C MET A 70 10.03 12.27 0.29
N THR A 71 9.04 12.40 -0.63
CA THR A 71 9.32 12.75 -2.03
C THR A 71 9.90 14.16 -2.14
N LEU A 72 9.32 15.12 -1.43
CA LEU A 72 9.85 16.47 -1.38
C LEU A 72 11.27 16.49 -0.80
N ALA A 73 11.50 15.77 0.29
CA ALA A 73 12.84 15.63 0.86
C ALA A 73 13.82 15.00 -0.16
N ALA A 74 13.41 13.96 -0.88
CA ALA A 74 14.23 13.33 -1.90
C ALA A 74 14.61 14.31 -3.04
N VAL A 75 13.69 15.13 -3.48
CA VAL A 75 13.92 16.13 -4.52
C VAL A 75 14.80 17.28 -4.03
N PHE A 76 14.52 17.85 -2.82
CA PHE A 76 15.21 19.04 -2.34
C PHE A 76 16.57 18.74 -1.69
N PHE A 77 16.71 17.65 -0.93
CA PHE A 77 17.97 17.34 -0.22
C PHE A 77 18.89 16.42 -1.04
N PHE A 78 18.33 15.50 -1.82
CA PHE A 78 19.13 14.53 -2.60
C PHE A 78 19.22 14.92 -4.07
N GLU A 79 18.63 16.07 -4.46
CA GLU A 79 18.64 16.57 -5.85
C GLU A 79 18.24 15.49 -6.87
N ILE A 80 17.27 14.65 -6.48
CA ILE A 80 16.76 13.60 -7.39
C ILE A 80 15.91 14.28 -8.46
N PRO A 81 16.21 14.12 -9.75
CA PRO A 81 15.40 14.71 -10.80
C PRO A 81 13.99 14.15 -10.75
N PHE A 82 13.01 15.03 -10.64
CA PHE A 82 11.60 14.72 -10.75
C PHE A 82 11.07 15.42 -12.00
N THR A 83 10.96 14.68 -13.09
CA THR A 83 10.57 15.22 -14.39
C THR A 83 9.08 15.15 -14.65
N GLY A 84 8.39 14.23 -13.96
CA GLY A 84 6.97 13.98 -14.14
C GLY A 84 6.04 14.94 -13.41
N SER A 85 4.73 14.75 -13.56
CA SER A 85 3.69 15.54 -12.91
C SER A 85 3.49 15.11 -11.45
N PHE A 86 3.68 16.05 -10.49
CA PHE A 86 3.45 15.80 -9.06
C PHE A 86 2.00 15.39 -8.74
N PRO A 87 0.94 15.98 -9.32
CA PRO A 87 -0.43 15.51 -9.12
C PRO A 87 -0.64 14.06 -9.55
N LEU A 88 -0.01 13.63 -10.63
CA LEU A 88 -0.10 12.26 -11.13
C LEU A 88 0.61 11.28 -10.19
N PHE A 89 1.73 11.70 -9.60
CA PHE A 89 2.41 10.94 -8.56
C PHE A 89 1.54 10.75 -7.32
N ILE A 90 0.90 11.81 -6.83
CA ILE A 90 -0.01 11.76 -5.67
C ILE A 90 -1.21 10.85 -5.97
N PHE A 91 -1.80 10.95 -7.16
CA PHE A 91 -2.92 10.11 -7.56
C PHE A 91 -2.55 8.63 -7.64
N SER A 92 -1.42 8.30 -8.25
CA SER A 92 -0.93 6.92 -8.32
C SER A 92 -0.54 6.38 -6.93
N SER A 93 0.07 7.21 -6.08
CA SER A 93 0.35 6.88 -4.68
C SER A 93 -0.93 6.60 -3.90
N PHE A 94 -1.97 7.41 -4.08
CA PHE A 94 -3.27 7.20 -3.44
C PHE A 94 -3.84 5.81 -3.77
N ILE A 95 -3.86 5.42 -5.04
CA ILE A 95 -4.37 4.11 -5.47
C ILE A 95 -3.50 2.97 -4.91
N ALA A 96 -2.18 3.12 -4.93
CA ALA A 96 -1.26 2.13 -4.39
C ALA A 96 -1.45 1.93 -2.88
N LEU A 97 -1.49 3.02 -2.12
CA LEU A 97 -1.72 2.99 -0.67
C LEU A 97 -3.08 2.40 -0.32
N LEU A 98 -4.11 2.68 -1.13
CA LEU A 98 -5.44 2.12 -0.96
C LEU A 98 -5.45 0.59 -1.08
N SER A 99 -4.63 0.02 -1.96
CA SER A 99 -4.42 -1.44 -2.06
C SER A 99 -3.86 -2.01 -0.76
N PHE A 100 -2.88 -1.33 -0.15
CA PHE A 100 -2.28 -1.77 1.13
C PHE A 100 -3.22 -1.60 2.31
N VAL A 101 -4.02 -0.54 2.32
CA VAL A 101 -5.10 -0.36 3.31
C VAL A 101 -6.07 -1.54 3.25
N GLY A 102 -6.49 -1.96 2.05
CA GLY A 102 -7.35 -3.12 1.87
C GLY A 102 -6.75 -4.40 2.44
N VAL A 103 -5.48 -4.69 2.14
CA VAL A 103 -4.77 -5.85 2.68
C VAL A 103 -4.64 -5.76 4.21
N GLY A 104 -4.25 -4.62 4.75
CA GLY A 104 -4.10 -4.42 6.19
C GLY A 104 -5.42 -4.60 6.95
N LEU A 105 -6.52 -4.05 6.44
CA LEU A 105 -7.84 -4.23 7.02
C LEU A 105 -8.32 -5.69 6.94
N PHE A 106 -8.03 -6.39 5.84
CA PHE A 106 -8.30 -7.81 5.74
C PHE A 106 -7.56 -8.61 6.82
N ILE A 107 -6.24 -8.40 6.96
CA ILE A 107 -5.43 -9.05 8.02
C ILE A 107 -6.01 -8.72 9.40
N SER A 108 -6.29 -7.45 9.66
CA SER A 108 -6.84 -6.98 10.93
C SER A 108 -8.18 -7.62 11.28
N SER A 109 -9.03 -7.85 10.26
CA SER A 109 -10.35 -8.46 10.44
C SER A 109 -10.29 -9.95 10.80
N VAL A 110 -9.22 -10.65 10.42
CA VAL A 110 -9.05 -12.08 10.70
C VAL A 110 -8.32 -12.32 12.01
N CYS A 111 -7.47 -11.38 12.45
CA CYS A 111 -6.66 -11.53 13.66
C CYS A 111 -7.45 -11.23 14.94
N ALA A 112 -7.17 -11.99 15.99
CA ALA A 112 -7.79 -11.81 17.30
C ALA A 112 -7.07 -10.77 18.16
N ASN A 113 -5.79 -10.56 17.97
CA ASN A 113 -4.96 -9.63 18.74
C ASN A 113 -3.92 -8.93 17.89
N GLN A 114 -3.29 -7.88 18.46
CA GLN A 114 -2.30 -7.06 17.76
C GLN A 114 -1.06 -7.87 17.34
N GLN A 115 -0.61 -8.83 18.14
CA GLN A 115 0.56 -9.65 17.81
C GLN A 115 0.33 -10.48 16.54
N GLN A 116 -0.85 -11.10 16.42
CA GLN A 116 -1.23 -11.84 15.22
C GLN A 116 -1.31 -10.92 14.00
N ALA A 117 -1.86 -9.71 14.16
CA ALA A 117 -1.96 -8.73 13.08
C ALA A 117 -0.58 -8.27 12.59
N ILE A 118 0.36 -8.03 13.49
CA ILE A 118 1.76 -7.70 13.16
C ILE A 118 2.42 -8.85 12.40
N LEU A 119 2.31 -10.08 12.92
CA LEU A 119 2.87 -11.26 12.24
C LEU A 119 2.25 -11.47 10.86
N GLY A 120 0.94 -11.31 10.74
CA GLY A 120 0.22 -11.38 9.45
C GLY A 120 0.68 -10.31 8.46
N ALA A 121 0.88 -9.08 8.93
CA ALA A 121 1.41 -7.99 8.11
C ALA A 121 2.84 -8.30 7.61
N PHE A 122 3.72 -8.80 8.46
CA PHE A 122 5.06 -9.22 8.06
C PHE A 122 5.04 -10.42 7.09
N ALA A 123 4.18 -11.41 7.35
CA ALA A 123 4.02 -12.57 6.48
C ALA A 123 3.55 -12.20 5.07
N PHE A 124 2.75 -11.14 4.92
CA PHE A 124 2.39 -10.58 3.62
C PHE A 124 3.50 -9.70 3.02
N MET A 125 4.13 -8.84 3.84
CA MET A 125 5.09 -7.84 3.37
C MET A 125 6.36 -8.47 2.80
N MET A 126 6.90 -9.52 3.45
CA MET A 126 8.14 -10.16 3.01
C MET A 126 8.05 -10.73 1.58
N PRO A 127 7.05 -11.57 1.23
CA PRO A 127 6.85 -12.00 -0.15
C PRO A 127 6.54 -10.83 -1.10
N ALA A 128 5.77 -9.84 -0.66
CA ALA A 128 5.42 -8.69 -1.49
C ALA A 128 6.67 -7.88 -1.90
N ILE A 129 7.61 -7.66 -0.99
CA ILE A 129 8.89 -6.99 -1.30
C ILE A 129 9.74 -7.84 -2.25
N LEU A 130 9.87 -9.14 -2.00
CA LEU A 130 10.66 -10.03 -2.85
C LEU A 130 10.09 -10.11 -4.27
N LEU A 131 8.76 -10.19 -4.39
CA LEU A 131 8.05 -10.28 -5.67
C LEU A 131 7.81 -8.92 -6.34
N SER A 132 8.30 -7.82 -5.77
CA SER A 132 8.09 -6.48 -6.33
C SER A 132 8.97 -6.16 -7.53
N GLY A 133 10.04 -6.96 -7.75
CA GLY A 133 11.08 -6.62 -8.72
C GLY A 133 12.14 -5.66 -8.16
N PHE A 134 12.07 -5.33 -6.87
CA PHE A 134 13.04 -4.46 -6.20
C PHE A 134 14.34 -5.19 -5.85
N VAL A 135 14.25 -6.38 -5.24
CA VAL A 135 15.39 -7.17 -4.78
C VAL A 135 16.02 -7.95 -5.93
N SER A 136 15.19 -8.51 -6.80
CA SER A 136 15.60 -9.28 -7.96
C SER A 136 14.73 -8.91 -9.16
N PRO A 137 15.30 -8.70 -10.36
CA PRO A 137 14.52 -8.44 -11.56
C PRO A 137 13.47 -9.55 -11.76
N VAL A 138 12.26 -9.15 -12.15
CA VAL A 138 11.15 -10.11 -12.35
C VAL A 138 11.48 -11.12 -13.45
N GLU A 139 12.31 -10.72 -14.41
CA GLU A 139 12.73 -11.52 -15.56
C GLU A 139 13.61 -12.71 -15.16
N ASP A 140 14.35 -12.59 -14.04
CA ASP A 140 15.22 -13.65 -13.50
C ASP A 140 14.46 -14.64 -12.60
N MET A 141 13.19 -14.39 -12.31
CA MET A 141 12.37 -15.25 -11.47
C MET A 141 11.81 -16.45 -12.26
N PRO A 142 11.58 -17.61 -11.60
CA PRO A 142 10.82 -18.71 -12.20
C PRO A 142 9.46 -18.25 -12.73
N VAL A 143 9.00 -18.80 -13.85
CA VAL A 143 7.78 -18.38 -14.55
C VAL A 143 6.55 -18.33 -13.62
N PHE A 144 6.43 -19.28 -12.71
CA PHE A 144 5.35 -19.30 -11.70
C PHE A 144 5.35 -18.03 -10.83
N LEU A 145 6.52 -17.61 -10.34
CA LEU A 145 6.66 -16.40 -9.52
C LEU A 145 6.39 -15.14 -10.33
N GLN A 146 6.76 -15.11 -11.62
CA GLN A 146 6.44 -13.98 -12.50
C GLN A 146 4.93 -13.73 -12.60
N TYR A 147 4.11 -14.78 -12.69
CA TYR A 147 2.65 -14.64 -12.66
C TYR A 147 2.14 -14.11 -11.31
N LEU A 148 2.74 -14.57 -10.21
CA LEU A 148 2.36 -14.12 -8.87
C LEU A 148 2.67 -12.62 -8.64
N THR A 149 3.71 -12.10 -9.31
CA THR A 149 4.04 -10.65 -9.21
C THR A 149 2.94 -9.74 -9.76
N TYR A 150 2.06 -10.22 -10.65
CA TYR A 150 0.92 -9.43 -11.14
C TYR A 150 -0.15 -9.15 -10.08
N ALA A 151 -0.21 -9.93 -9.01
CA ALA A 151 -1.08 -9.65 -7.87
C ALA A 151 -0.45 -8.65 -6.87
N ASN A 152 0.80 -8.23 -7.10
CA ASN A 152 1.55 -7.39 -6.17
C ASN A 152 1.44 -5.89 -6.54
N PRO A 153 0.80 -5.05 -5.72
CA PRO A 153 0.66 -3.63 -6.00
C PRO A 153 2.01 -2.88 -6.03
N ILE A 154 3.03 -3.35 -5.28
CA ILE A 154 4.37 -2.73 -5.23
C ILE A 154 5.01 -2.73 -6.62
N ARG A 155 4.88 -3.81 -7.38
CA ARG A 155 5.43 -3.94 -8.72
C ARG A 155 4.98 -2.80 -9.65
N PHE A 156 3.67 -2.57 -9.70
CA PHE A 156 3.08 -1.53 -10.56
C PHE A 156 3.49 -0.13 -10.10
N PHE A 157 3.48 0.11 -8.79
CA PHE A 157 3.87 1.42 -8.27
C PHE A 157 5.36 1.73 -8.48
N ILE A 158 6.25 0.74 -8.39
CA ILE A 158 7.68 0.90 -8.72
C ILE A 158 7.84 1.32 -10.18
N LYS A 159 7.10 0.69 -11.11
CA LYS A 159 7.15 1.04 -12.53
C LYS A 159 6.65 2.46 -12.79
N ILE A 160 5.51 2.84 -12.19
CA ILE A 160 4.97 4.21 -12.26
C ILE A 160 5.99 5.20 -11.71
N GLY A 161 6.55 4.93 -10.54
CA GLY A 161 7.57 5.76 -9.94
C GLY A 161 8.81 5.91 -10.83
N ASN A 162 9.28 4.83 -11.45
CA ASN A 162 10.41 4.90 -12.41
C ASN A 162 10.10 5.77 -13.63
N GLY A 163 8.87 5.69 -14.15
CA GLY A 163 8.42 6.53 -15.24
C GLY A 163 8.40 8.01 -14.86
N LEU A 164 7.79 8.37 -13.74
CA LEU A 164 7.64 9.77 -13.29
C LEU A 164 8.95 10.44 -12.88
N PHE A 165 9.90 9.67 -12.32
CA PHE A 165 11.18 10.26 -11.91
C PHE A 165 12.21 10.36 -13.04
N LEU A 166 12.21 9.42 -13.99
CA LEU A 166 13.30 9.26 -14.95
C LEU A 166 12.94 9.60 -16.41
N LYS A 167 11.66 9.54 -16.79
CA LYS A 167 11.29 9.54 -18.22
C LYS A 167 10.29 10.61 -18.64
N ASP A 168 9.87 11.52 -17.74
CA ASP A 168 8.83 12.53 -18.04
C ASP A 168 7.60 11.91 -18.76
N VAL A 169 7.15 10.77 -18.25
CA VAL A 169 6.02 10.04 -18.82
C VAL A 169 4.69 10.73 -18.53
N GLY A 170 3.87 10.85 -19.55
CA GLY A 170 2.51 11.37 -19.44
C GLY A 170 1.52 10.38 -18.85
N VAL A 171 0.28 10.82 -18.66
CA VAL A 171 -0.83 9.99 -18.16
C VAL A 171 -1.06 8.75 -19.02
N THR A 172 -0.91 8.90 -20.34
CA THR A 172 -1.10 7.82 -21.32
C THR A 172 -0.15 6.65 -21.15
N ASP A 173 1.08 6.94 -20.72
CA ASP A 173 2.12 5.91 -20.57
C ASP A 173 2.02 5.17 -19.24
N ILE A 174 1.41 5.81 -18.23
CA ILE A 174 1.23 5.24 -16.88
C ILE A 174 -0.09 4.46 -16.77
N TRP A 175 -1.04 4.71 -17.67
CA TRP A 175 -2.35 4.07 -17.65
C TRP A 175 -2.31 2.53 -17.62
N PRO A 176 -1.43 1.83 -18.38
CA PRO A 176 -1.32 0.38 -18.33
C PRO A 176 -0.96 -0.19 -16.95
N GLU A 177 -0.26 0.60 -16.12
CA GLU A 177 0.13 0.21 -14.76
C GLU A 177 -0.90 0.67 -13.71
N LEU A 178 -1.63 1.76 -13.98
CA LEU A 178 -2.69 2.27 -13.09
C LEU A 178 -3.92 1.36 -13.08
N VAL A 179 -4.31 0.79 -14.21
CA VAL A 179 -5.48 -0.08 -14.31
C VAL A 179 -5.33 -1.33 -13.43
N PRO A 180 -4.27 -2.16 -13.56
CA PRO A 180 -4.07 -3.31 -12.68
C PRO A 180 -4.00 -2.90 -11.20
N LEU A 181 -3.33 -1.79 -10.89
CA LEU A 181 -3.20 -1.28 -9.54
C LEU A 181 -4.57 -0.91 -8.94
N SER A 182 -5.43 -0.27 -9.73
CA SER A 182 -6.81 0.07 -9.32
C SER A 182 -7.68 -1.18 -9.11
N VAL A 183 -7.51 -2.20 -9.95
CA VAL A 183 -8.20 -3.50 -9.79
C VAL A 183 -7.76 -4.17 -8.50
N ILE A 184 -6.46 -4.20 -8.21
CA ILE A 184 -5.95 -4.78 -6.96
C ILE A 184 -6.53 -4.01 -5.75
N ALA A 185 -6.56 -2.67 -5.80
CA ALA A 185 -7.15 -1.85 -4.74
C ALA A 185 -8.64 -2.18 -4.51
N ALA A 186 -9.42 -2.27 -5.58
CA ALA A 186 -10.85 -2.61 -5.50
C ALA A 186 -11.07 -4.02 -4.95
N VAL A 187 -10.27 -4.99 -5.37
CA VAL A 187 -10.35 -6.38 -4.92
C VAL A 187 -9.99 -6.49 -3.44
N THR A 188 -8.87 -5.92 -3.01
CA THR A 188 -8.40 -5.99 -1.62
C THR A 188 -9.37 -5.29 -0.66
N LEU A 189 -9.89 -4.12 -1.02
CA LEU A 189 -10.92 -3.43 -0.24
C LEU A 189 -12.25 -4.19 -0.22
N GLY A 190 -12.64 -4.78 -1.35
CA GLY A 190 -13.84 -5.63 -1.42
C GLY A 190 -13.75 -6.84 -0.50
N PHE A 191 -12.61 -7.54 -0.48
CA PHE A 191 -12.37 -8.64 0.46
C PHE A 191 -12.36 -8.16 1.92
N ALA A 192 -11.72 -7.02 2.21
CA ALA A 192 -11.75 -6.45 3.54
C ALA A 192 -13.18 -6.11 3.99
N ALA A 193 -13.98 -5.49 3.12
CA ALA A 193 -15.37 -5.14 3.40
C ALA A 193 -16.25 -6.39 3.65
N MET A 194 -16.11 -7.43 2.82
CA MET A 194 -16.84 -8.68 2.98
C MET A 194 -16.50 -9.37 4.31
N THR A 195 -15.19 -9.46 4.62
CA THR A 195 -14.74 -10.10 5.86
C THR A 195 -15.17 -9.31 7.08
N PHE A 196 -15.08 -7.98 7.01
CA PHE A 196 -15.51 -7.10 8.09
C PHE A 196 -17.03 -7.21 8.34
N LYS A 197 -17.84 -7.18 7.27
CA LYS A 197 -19.29 -7.36 7.37
C LYS A 197 -19.65 -8.69 8.03
N ARG A 198 -19.02 -9.78 7.60
CA ARG A 198 -19.24 -11.12 8.18
C ARG A 198 -18.89 -11.23 9.67
N ASN A 199 -17.99 -10.38 10.15
CA ASN A 199 -17.60 -10.35 11.56
C ASN A 199 -18.52 -9.48 12.43
N LEU A 200 -19.38 -8.66 11.81
CA LEU A 200 -20.40 -7.85 12.48
C LEU A 200 -21.77 -8.57 12.58
N GLU A 201 -22.01 -9.54 11.68
CA GLU A 201 -23.19 -10.43 11.70
C GLU A 201 -22.96 -11.65 12.60
#